data_6d2e36597143fec2c1574af497e18b24
#
_entry.id   6d2e36597143fec2c1574af497e18b24
#
_cell.length_a   1.000
_cell.length_b   1.000
_cell.length_c   1.000
_cell.angle_alpha   90.00
_cell.angle_beta   90.00
_cell.angle_gamma   90.00
#
_symmetry.space_group_name_H-M   'P 1'
#
loop_
_entity.id
_entity.type
_entity.pdbx_description
1 polymer ?
#
loop_
_entity_poly.entity_id
_entity_poly.type
_entity_poly.pdbx_seq_one_letter_code
_entity_poly.pdbx_strand_id
1 'polypeptide(L)'
;NNRPMNRPDVHPKADYQGGDLAGIKQVIDENYFNKLGANTLWLSPLNQNPFEPYGYNALANTKFAGYHGYWPISSSQVDCRFGSNDELKELVADAHDHQINILLDYVANHVHQDHPLYQRHPEYATPLYLPDGRMNTELSDEHRLTTWFDVFMPTLDMGNPVVVDIMVDSAVYWLKEFGVDGFRHDACKHVNEEYWRELTHRMKLTRPEGDFYQIGESYGSPELMASYVNSGMLDGQFDFNVFDEATSAFNGVSGGTMTRLSNVLNSSLKVYGAHNLMGYVSGNH
;
A
#
# COMPACT_ATOMS: atom_id res chain seq x y z
N ASN A 1 1.63 -22.85 8.22
CA ASN A 1 2.76 -23.12 9.14
C ASN A 1 4.01 -22.32 8.77
N ASN A 2 3.86 -21.02 8.59
CA ASN A 2 4.95 -20.14 8.29
C ASN A 2 5.82 -19.98 9.55
N ARG A 3 7.07 -20.43 9.48
CA ARG A 3 8.02 -20.37 10.61
C ARG A 3 8.96 -19.20 10.42
N PRO A 4 9.46 -18.59 11.50
CA PRO A 4 10.52 -17.58 11.42
C PRO A 4 11.71 -18.11 10.59
N MET A 5 12.22 -17.30 9.67
CA MET A 5 13.30 -17.74 8.77
C MET A 5 14.68 -17.69 9.42
N ASN A 6 14.90 -16.84 10.42
CA ASN A 6 16.14 -16.77 11.22
C ASN A 6 17.44 -16.79 10.39
N ARG A 7 17.53 -15.97 9.36
CA ARG A 7 18.71 -15.89 8.49
C ARG A 7 19.88 -15.24 9.21
N PRO A 8 21.13 -15.73 9.03
CA PRO A 8 22.28 -15.26 9.80
C PRO A 8 22.71 -13.82 9.47
N ASP A 9 22.38 -13.31 8.28
CA ASP A 9 22.71 -11.97 7.81
C ASP A 9 21.55 -10.97 7.93
N VAL A 10 20.44 -11.40 8.55
CA VAL A 10 19.24 -10.58 8.77
C VAL A 10 18.91 -10.54 10.25
N HIS A 11 18.72 -9.34 10.78
CA HIS A 11 18.26 -9.21 12.17
C HIS A 11 16.85 -9.84 12.30
N PRO A 12 16.57 -10.62 13.36
CA PRO A 12 15.27 -11.27 13.52
C PRO A 12 14.06 -10.36 13.36
N LYS A 13 14.13 -9.10 13.81
CA LYS A 13 13.05 -8.11 13.64
C LYS A 13 12.88 -7.58 12.19
N ALA A 14 13.82 -7.89 11.30
CA ALA A 14 13.80 -7.47 9.89
C ALA A 14 13.63 -8.68 8.96
N ASP A 15 13.20 -9.82 9.50
CA ASP A 15 12.97 -11.07 8.77
C ASP A 15 11.52 -11.56 8.97
N TYR A 16 11.11 -12.57 8.21
CA TYR A 16 9.81 -13.23 8.37
C TYR A 16 9.69 -13.86 9.75
N GLN A 17 8.66 -13.46 10.50
CA GLN A 17 8.42 -13.92 11.87
C GLN A 17 7.29 -14.95 11.97
N GLY A 18 6.68 -15.30 10.86
CA GLY A 18 5.49 -16.14 10.78
C GLY A 18 4.23 -15.31 10.51
N GLY A 19 3.10 -15.98 10.52
CA GLY A 19 1.81 -15.43 10.06
C GLY A 19 1.60 -15.76 8.58
N ASP A 20 0.39 -16.20 8.24
CA ASP A 20 0.02 -16.60 6.89
C ASP A 20 -1.50 -16.47 6.67
N LEU A 21 -1.95 -16.69 5.44
CA LEU A 21 -3.37 -16.62 5.08
C LEU A 21 -4.21 -17.62 5.86
N ALA A 22 -3.69 -18.81 6.11
CA ALA A 22 -4.37 -19.83 6.90
C ALA A 22 -4.62 -19.38 8.35
N GLY A 23 -3.65 -18.67 8.95
CA GLY A 23 -3.81 -18.09 10.28
C GLY A 23 -4.87 -16.99 10.34
N ILE A 24 -4.93 -16.13 9.31
CA ILE A 24 -5.98 -15.10 9.21
C ILE A 24 -7.36 -15.77 9.06
N LYS A 25 -7.47 -16.76 8.18
CA LYS A 25 -8.71 -17.52 7.97
C LYS A 25 -9.21 -18.13 9.28
N GLN A 26 -8.33 -18.77 10.06
CA GLN A 26 -8.69 -19.32 11.36
C GLN A 26 -9.30 -18.25 12.28
N VAL A 27 -8.73 -17.06 12.33
CA VAL A 27 -9.22 -15.97 13.19
C VAL A 27 -10.57 -15.42 12.70
N ILE A 28 -10.82 -15.44 11.38
CA ILE A 28 -12.14 -15.13 10.79
C ILE A 28 -13.17 -16.19 11.25
N ASP A 29 -12.86 -17.49 11.10
CA ASP A 29 -13.70 -18.62 11.51
C ASP A 29 -14.09 -18.56 13.01
N GLU A 30 -13.20 -18.05 13.86
CA GLU A 30 -13.43 -17.84 15.29
C GLU A 30 -14.35 -16.62 15.60
N ASN A 31 -14.77 -15.88 14.56
CA ASN A 31 -15.53 -14.63 14.67
C ASN A 31 -14.85 -13.55 15.51
N TYR A 32 -13.52 -13.53 15.54
CA TYR A 32 -12.78 -12.57 16.33
C TYR A 32 -13.02 -11.14 15.86
N PHE A 33 -12.92 -10.90 14.55
CA PHE A 33 -13.09 -9.57 13.99
C PHE A 33 -14.52 -9.05 14.13
N ASN A 34 -15.53 -9.90 13.97
CA ASN A 34 -16.93 -9.54 14.18
C ASN A 34 -17.19 -9.17 15.66
N LYS A 35 -16.62 -9.92 16.62
CA LYS A 35 -16.70 -9.58 18.05
C LYS A 35 -15.98 -8.27 18.39
N LEU A 36 -14.93 -7.93 17.65
CA LEU A 36 -14.22 -6.66 17.76
C LEU A 36 -15.02 -5.50 17.12
N GLY A 37 -15.98 -5.79 16.26
CA GLY A 37 -16.75 -4.81 15.49
C GLY A 37 -16.07 -4.36 14.20
N ALA A 38 -15.02 -5.08 13.74
CA ALA A 38 -14.39 -4.82 12.46
C ALA A 38 -15.22 -5.46 11.33
N ASN A 39 -15.43 -4.72 10.26
CA ASN A 39 -16.14 -5.16 9.05
C ASN A 39 -15.25 -5.17 7.80
N THR A 40 -13.99 -4.80 7.95
CA THR A 40 -13.03 -4.75 6.84
C THR A 40 -11.64 -5.07 7.36
N LEU A 41 -10.90 -5.90 6.65
CA LEU A 41 -9.52 -6.21 6.92
C LEU A 41 -8.65 -5.65 5.80
N TRP A 42 -7.67 -4.84 6.15
CA TRP A 42 -6.61 -4.45 5.27
C TRP A 42 -5.43 -5.42 5.46
N LEU A 43 -5.14 -6.21 4.41
CA LEU A 43 -4.02 -7.14 4.40
C LEU A 43 -2.77 -6.46 3.85
N SER A 44 -1.62 -6.69 4.49
CA SER A 44 -0.31 -6.26 3.98
C SER A 44 -0.09 -6.74 2.55
N PRO A 45 0.84 -6.13 1.76
CA PRO A 45 1.04 -6.55 0.38
C PRO A 45 1.34 -8.05 0.27
N LEU A 46 0.59 -8.75 -0.57
CA LEU A 46 0.67 -10.21 -0.72
C LEU A 46 1.48 -10.64 -1.94
N ASN A 47 1.91 -9.73 -2.79
CA ASN A 47 2.71 -10.04 -3.96
C ASN A 47 3.99 -10.79 -3.55
N GLN A 48 4.43 -11.74 -4.38
CA GLN A 48 5.70 -12.44 -4.16
C GLN A 48 6.84 -11.44 -4.05
N ASN A 49 7.61 -11.52 -2.96
CA ASN A 49 8.79 -10.74 -2.68
C ASN A 49 10.07 -11.58 -2.84
N PRO A 50 11.27 -10.97 -2.99
CA PRO A 50 12.51 -11.73 -3.17
C PRO A 50 12.81 -12.64 -1.99
N PHE A 51 13.49 -13.75 -2.27
CA PHE A 51 13.95 -14.67 -1.23
C PHE A 51 15.19 -14.14 -0.52
N GLU A 52 16.05 -13.44 -1.26
CA GLU A 52 17.26 -12.85 -0.73
C GLU A 52 16.99 -11.55 0.02
N PRO A 53 17.75 -11.22 1.05
CA PRO A 53 17.66 -9.96 1.76
C PRO A 53 18.35 -8.84 0.99
N TYR A 54 17.75 -7.66 1.02
CA TYR A 54 18.24 -6.45 0.35
C TYR A 54 18.37 -5.28 1.34
N GLY A 55 18.90 -4.18 0.83
CA GLY A 55 19.17 -3.00 1.64
C GLY A 55 20.20 -3.29 2.74
N TYR A 56 20.71 -2.25 3.34
CA TYR A 56 21.64 -2.39 4.47
C TYR A 56 21.50 -1.22 5.44
N ASN A 57 21.19 -1.53 6.67
CA ASN A 57 21.20 -0.54 7.74
C ASN A 57 22.54 -0.61 8.50
N ALA A 58 23.38 0.40 8.32
CA ALA A 58 24.70 0.44 8.92
C ALA A 58 24.67 0.51 10.47
N LEU A 59 23.64 1.14 11.06
CA LEU A 59 23.50 1.24 12.51
C LEU A 59 23.11 -0.10 13.13
N ALA A 60 22.25 -0.85 12.48
CA ALA A 60 21.81 -2.18 12.94
C ALA A 60 22.72 -3.31 12.42
N ASN A 61 23.68 -3.01 11.52
CA ASN A 61 24.54 -3.96 10.84
C ASN A 61 23.78 -5.15 10.26
N THR A 62 22.71 -4.87 9.52
CA THR A 62 21.80 -5.89 9.00
C THR A 62 21.26 -5.53 7.64
N LYS A 63 20.91 -6.53 6.85
CA LYS A 63 20.01 -6.43 5.72
C LYS A 63 18.56 -6.63 6.17
N PHE A 64 17.62 -6.40 5.26
CA PHE A 64 16.18 -6.60 5.45
C PHE A 64 15.68 -7.70 4.52
N ALA A 65 14.75 -8.51 5.00
CA ALA A 65 13.94 -9.37 4.15
C ALA A 65 12.75 -8.60 3.58
N GLY A 66 12.13 -9.12 2.53
CA GLY A 66 10.88 -8.58 1.98
C GLY A 66 9.63 -8.94 2.78
N TYR A 67 9.75 -9.17 4.10
CA TYR A 67 8.66 -9.63 4.97
C TYR A 67 7.47 -8.67 5.02
N HIS A 68 7.73 -7.40 4.77
CA HIS A 68 6.72 -6.33 4.75
C HIS A 68 5.87 -6.32 3.48
N GLY A 69 6.31 -7.00 2.39
CA GLY A 69 5.58 -7.13 1.14
C GLY A 69 5.80 -6.02 0.10
N TYR A 70 6.56 -4.95 0.42
CA TYR A 70 6.71 -3.77 -0.44
C TYR A 70 7.81 -3.89 -1.51
N TRP A 71 8.33 -5.09 -1.77
CA TRP A 71 9.33 -5.34 -2.82
C TRP A 71 8.82 -6.37 -3.85
N PRO A 72 7.74 -6.07 -4.59
CA PRO A 72 7.12 -7.07 -5.44
C PRO A 72 8.05 -7.54 -6.56
N ILE A 73 8.18 -8.86 -6.72
CA ILE A 73 8.82 -9.53 -7.87
C ILE A 73 7.81 -10.25 -8.76
N SER A 74 6.53 -10.16 -8.46
CA SER A 74 5.45 -10.71 -9.27
C SER A 74 4.21 -9.81 -9.22
N SER A 75 3.55 -9.65 -10.37
CA SER A 75 2.31 -8.87 -10.49
C SER A 75 1.04 -9.69 -10.18
N SER A 76 1.13 -11.01 -10.00
CA SER A 76 -0.06 -11.88 -9.97
C SER A 76 0.04 -13.09 -9.03
N GLN A 77 1.14 -13.23 -8.30
CA GLN A 77 1.35 -14.37 -7.41
C GLN A 77 1.41 -13.91 -5.96
N VAL A 78 0.68 -14.61 -5.11
CA VAL A 78 0.82 -14.50 -3.66
C VAL A 78 2.20 -15.01 -3.25
N ASP A 79 2.83 -14.32 -2.32
CA ASP A 79 4.11 -14.75 -1.73
C ASP A 79 3.92 -16.13 -1.07
N CYS A 80 4.69 -17.11 -1.54
CA CYS A 80 4.57 -18.49 -1.11
C CYS A 80 4.84 -18.69 0.39
N ARG A 81 5.40 -17.68 1.07
CA ARG A 81 5.60 -17.66 2.52
C ARG A 81 4.33 -17.29 3.27
N PHE A 82 3.38 -16.65 2.62
CA PHE A 82 2.07 -16.29 3.19
C PHE A 82 0.98 -17.28 2.77
N GLY A 83 1.14 -17.94 1.63
CA GLY A 83 0.17 -18.91 1.11
C GLY A 83 0.22 -19.04 -0.40
N SER A 84 -0.90 -19.46 -0.97
CA SER A 84 -1.10 -19.61 -2.41
C SER A 84 -2.22 -18.72 -2.90
N ASN A 85 -2.35 -18.59 -4.23
CA ASN A 85 -3.47 -17.90 -4.85
C ASN A 85 -4.81 -18.55 -4.49
N ASP A 86 -4.87 -19.88 -4.38
CA ASP A 86 -6.09 -20.58 -4.01
C ASP A 86 -6.48 -20.32 -2.55
N GLU A 87 -5.51 -20.32 -1.64
CA GLU A 87 -5.76 -19.97 -0.23
C GLU A 87 -6.24 -18.52 -0.06
N LEU A 88 -5.77 -17.58 -0.89
CA LEU A 88 -6.29 -16.22 -0.86
C LEU A 88 -7.75 -16.16 -1.35
N LYS A 89 -8.11 -16.90 -2.41
CA LYS A 89 -9.52 -17.01 -2.87
C LYS A 89 -10.42 -17.56 -1.79
N GLU A 90 -9.98 -18.62 -1.12
CA GLU A 90 -10.74 -19.24 -0.03
C GLU A 90 -10.90 -18.26 1.14
N LEU A 91 -9.84 -17.54 1.51
CA LEU A 91 -9.88 -16.53 2.58
C LEU A 91 -10.89 -15.42 2.27
N VAL A 92 -10.88 -14.88 1.03
CA VAL A 92 -11.80 -13.81 0.64
C VAL A 92 -13.24 -14.29 0.66
N ALA A 93 -13.52 -15.49 0.12
CA ALA A 93 -14.86 -16.06 0.16
C ALA A 93 -15.36 -16.27 1.60
N ASP A 94 -14.51 -16.78 2.47
CA ASP A 94 -14.81 -17.02 3.87
C ASP A 94 -15.03 -15.71 4.65
N ALA A 95 -14.22 -14.67 4.36
CA ALA A 95 -14.41 -13.33 4.93
C ALA A 95 -15.79 -12.75 4.55
N HIS A 96 -16.20 -12.91 3.29
CA HIS A 96 -17.51 -12.45 2.81
C HIS A 96 -18.66 -13.21 3.51
N ASP A 97 -18.54 -14.50 3.73
CA ASP A 97 -19.52 -15.30 4.49
C ASP A 97 -19.67 -14.79 5.94
N HIS A 98 -18.59 -14.20 6.49
CA HIS A 98 -18.58 -13.56 7.80
C HIS A 98 -18.89 -12.04 7.76
N GLN A 99 -19.31 -11.51 6.61
CA GLN A 99 -19.59 -10.07 6.41
C GLN A 99 -18.37 -9.16 6.66
N ILE A 100 -17.21 -9.62 6.27
CA ILE A 100 -15.93 -8.91 6.37
C ILE A 100 -15.41 -8.62 4.96
N ASN A 101 -15.16 -7.35 4.64
CA ASN A 101 -14.53 -6.95 3.40
C ASN A 101 -13.01 -7.12 3.48
N ILE A 102 -12.38 -7.36 2.33
CA ILE A 102 -10.92 -7.48 2.22
C ILE A 102 -10.37 -6.39 1.32
N LEU A 103 -9.50 -5.54 1.86
CA LEU A 103 -8.68 -4.62 1.11
C LEU A 103 -7.25 -5.15 1.02
N LEU A 104 -6.69 -5.19 -0.19
CA LEU A 104 -5.28 -5.51 -0.37
C LEU A 104 -4.43 -4.24 -0.36
N ASP A 105 -3.31 -4.29 0.33
CA ASP A 105 -2.26 -3.29 0.15
C ASP A 105 -1.61 -3.49 -1.22
N TYR A 106 -1.58 -2.44 -2.03
CA TYR A 106 -1.12 -2.52 -3.40
C TYR A 106 -0.02 -1.51 -3.69
N VAL A 107 1.13 -2.01 -4.18
CA VAL A 107 2.30 -1.23 -4.54
C VAL A 107 2.28 -0.96 -6.04
N ALA A 108 1.91 0.25 -6.44
CA ALA A 108 1.90 0.66 -7.85
C ALA A 108 3.15 1.45 -8.26
N ASN A 109 3.74 2.21 -7.32
CA ASN A 109 4.82 3.14 -7.62
C ASN A 109 6.09 2.47 -8.17
N HIS A 110 6.45 1.31 -7.65
CA HIS A 110 7.74 0.66 -7.96
C HIS A 110 7.61 -0.87 -7.97
N VAL A 111 8.63 -1.51 -8.48
CA VAL A 111 8.83 -2.94 -8.37
C VAL A 111 10.24 -3.21 -7.82
N HIS A 112 10.52 -4.43 -7.41
CA HIS A 112 11.89 -4.84 -7.11
C HIS A 112 12.70 -4.99 -8.39
N GLN A 113 14.01 -4.79 -8.33
CA GLN A 113 14.89 -4.94 -9.50
C GLN A 113 14.81 -6.31 -10.17
N ASP A 114 14.46 -7.38 -9.43
CA ASP A 114 14.31 -8.74 -9.96
C ASP A 114 12.92 -9.00 -10.57
N HIS A 115 12.03 -7.99 -10.58
CA HIS A 115 10.71 -8.14 -11.21
C HIS A 115 10.85 -8.33 -12.71
N PRO A 116 10.16 -9.33 -13.33
CA PRO A 116 10.27 -9.63 -14.75
C PRO A 116 9.94 -8.45 -15.68
N LEU A 117 9.08 -7.53 -15.24
CA LEU A 117 8.77 -6.31 -15.99
C LEU A 117 10.04 -5.45 -16.17
N TYR A 118 10.71 -5.12 -15.07
CA TYR A 118 11.92 -4.30 -15.08
C TYR A 118 13.09 -5.01 -15.76
N GLN A 119 13.23 -6.31 -15.53
CA GLN A 119 14.29 -7.11 -16.16
C GLN A 119 14.20 -7.14 -17.69
N ARG A 120 12.98 -7.12 -18.25
CA ARG A 120 12.74 -7.11 -19.70
C ARG A 120 12.67 -5.72 -20.29
N HIS A 121 12.22 -4.75 -19.50
CA HIS A 121 11.91 -3.38 -19.91
C HIS A 121 12.44 -2.37 -18.85
N PRO A 122 13.78 -2.26 -18.68
CA PRO A 122 14.32 -1.28 -17.73
C PRO A 122 13.97 0.16 -18.12
N GLU A 123 13.65 0.43 -19.38
CA GLU A 123 13.18 1.72 -19.89
C GLU A 123 11.78 2.12 -19.37
N TYR A 124 11.07 1.22 -18.71
CA TYR A 124 9.78 1.51 -18.06
C TYR A 124 9.95 2.11 -16.66
N ALA A 125 11.18 2.16 -16.16
CA ALA A 125 11.49 2.85 -14.93
C ALA A 125 11.99 4.27 -15.20
N THR A 126 11.77 5.16 -14.25
CA THR A 126 12.35 6.50 -14.27
C THR A 126 13.88 6.42 -14.12
N PRO A 127 14.63 7.43 -14.58
CA PRO A 127 16.10 7.42 -14.46
C PRO A 127 16.58 7.40 -13.01
N LEU A 128 17.47 6.47 -12.68
CA LEU A 128 18.14 6.42 -11.37
C LEU A 128 19.10 7.60 -11.16
N TYR A 129 19.62 8.20 -12.23
CA TYR A 129 20.49 9.36 -12.17
C TYR A 129 19.83 10.57 -12.83
N LEU A 130 19.86 11.69 -12.15
CA LEU A 130 19.42 12.97 -12.68
C LEU A 130 20.40 13.50 -13.73
N PRO A 131 19.99 14.46 -14.60
CA PRO A 131 20.88 15.06 -15.60
C PRO A 131 22.13 15.75 -15.03
N ASP A 132 22.07 16.16 -13.76
CA ASP A 132 23.20 16.76 -13.03
C ASP A 132 24.14 15.71 -12.39
N GLY A 133 23.88 14.42 -12.59
CA GLY A 133 24.65 13.31 -12.07
C GLY A 133 24.31 12.89 -10.64
N ARG A 134 23.40 13.58 -9.96
CA ARG A 134 22.91 13.12 -8.63
C ARG A 134 22.07 11.86 -8.77
N MET A 135 22.16 11.00 -7.76
CA MET A 135 21.27 9.85 -7.67
C MET A 135 19.84 10.32 -7.32
N ASN A 136 18.86 9.83 -8.05
CA ASN A 136 17.46 10.16 -7.86
C ASN A 136 16.80 9.19 -6.86
N THR A 137 17.33 9.14 -5.64
CA THR A 137 16.81 8.34 -4.53
C THR A 137 16.42 9.23 -3.37
N GLU A 138 15.30 8.90 -2.71
CA GLU A 138 14.81 9.63 -1.51
C GLU A 138 14.56 11.13 -1.74
N LEU A 139 14.34 11.56 -2.97
CA LEU A 139 14.09 12.96 -3.34
C LEU A 139 12.59 13.28 -3.41
N SER A 140 11.84 12.86 -2.39
CA SER A 140 10.37 12.90 -2.38
C SER A 140 9.74 14.29 -2.54
N ASP A 141 10.46 15.34 -2.15
CA ASP A 141 9.97 16.73 -2.29
C ASP A 141 10.33 17.33 -3.65
N GLU A 142 11.54 17.06 -4.17
CA GLU A 142 12.01 17.62 -5.44
C GLU A 142 11.52 16.84 -6.66
N HIS A 143 11.51 15.50 -6.56
CA HIS A 143 11.28 14.58 -7.66
C HIS A 143 10.20 13.55 -7.32
N ARG A 144 9.12 14.02 -6.74
CA ARG A 144 8.02 13.20 -6.19
C ARG A 144 7.53 12.06 -7.11
N LEU A 145 7.44 12.31 -8.41
CA LEU A 145 6.91 11.35 -9.38
C LEU A 145 7.98 10.46 -10.04
N THR A 146 9.25 10.67 -9.73
CA THR A 146 10.34 9.97 -10.41
C THR A 146 11.41 9.41 -9.48
N THR A 147 11.41 9.81 -8.21
CA THR A 147 12.44 9.38 -7.25
C THR A 147 12.26 7.91 -6.89
N TRP A 148 13.37 7.19 -6.79
CA TRP A 148 13.40 5.82 -6.31
C TRP A 148 13.46 5.80 -4.78
N PHE A 149 12.86 4.83 -4.16
CA PHE A 149 12.92 4.67 -2.69
C PHE A 149 14.22 4.00 -2.25
N ASP A 150 14.79 3.14 -3.11
CA ASP A 150 16.14 2.59 -2.96
C ASP A 150 16.65 2.17 -4.34
N VAL A 151 17.96 1.95 -4.48
CA VAL A 151 18.62 1.59 -5.74
C VAL A 151 18.14 0.29 -6.35
N PHE A 152 17.58 -0.62 -5.54
CA PHE A 152 17.02 -1.89 -5.99
C PHE A 152 15.49 -1.84 -6.17
N MET A 153 14.86 -0.68 -5.99
CA MET A 153 13.43 -0.44 -6.16
C MET A 153 13.16 0.56 -7.30
N PRO A 154 13.26 0.12 -8.58
CA PRO A 154 12.99 0.98 -9.72
C PRO A 154 11.56 1.54 -9.66
N THR A 155 11.46 2.86 -9.60
CA THR A 155 10.20 3.59 -9.71
C THR A 155 9.73 3.53 -11.16
N LEU A 156 8.49 3.09 -11.37
CA LEU A 156 7.89 2.96 -12.70
C LEU A 156 7.47 4.32 -13.24
N ASP A 157 7.73 4.55 -14.52
CA ASP A 157 7.35 5.79 -15.22
C ASP A 157 5.84 5.80 -15.52
N MET A 158 5.04 6.26 -14.58
CA MET A 158 3.58 6.40 -14.74
C MET A 158 3.18 7.60 -15.63
N GLY A 159 4.13 8.33 -16.21
CA GLY A 159 3.92 9.22 -17.34
C GLY A 159 3.86 8.47 -18.69
N ASN A 160 4.27 7.21 -18.72
CA ASN A 160 4.22 6.35 -19.91
C ASN A 160 2.89 5.56 -19.92
N PRO A 161 2.00 5.78 -20.91
CA PRO A 161 0.70 5.09 -20.97
C PRO A 161 0.81 3.55 -21.03
N VAL A 162 1.88 3.01 -21.61
CA VAL A 162 2.11 1.56 -21.67
C VAL A 162 2.35 1.01 -20.26
N VAL A 163 3.11 1.73 -19.45
CA VAL A 163 3.38 1.34 -18.05
C VAL A 163 2.10 1.44 -17.22
N VAL A 164 1.33 2.52 -17.41
CA VAL A 164 0.02 2.68 -16.77
C VAL A 164 -0.89 1.50 -17.09
N ASP A 165 -1.03 1.14 -18.37
CA ASP A 165 -1.86 0.01 -18.79
C ASP A 165 -1.45 -1.31 -18.11
N ILE A 166 -0.16 -1.63 -18.08
CA ILE A 166 0.36 -2.86 -17.48
C ILE A 166 0.07 -2.89 -15.98
N MET A 167 0.28 -1.78 -15.28
CA MET A 167 0.09 -1.74 -13.83
C MET A 167 -1.38 -1.70 -13.43
N VAL A 168 -2.23 -1.07 -14.24
CA VAL A 168 -3.69 -1.12 -14.06
C VAL A 168 -4.22 -2.53 -14.31
N ASP A 169 -3.77 -3.20 -15.38
CA ASP A 169 -4.15 -4.60 -15.64
C ASP A 169 -3.76 -5.52 -14.47
N SER A 170 -2.58 -5.29 -13.88
CA SER A 170 -2.15 -6.02 -12.69
C SER A 170 -3.08 -5.80 -11.48
N ALA A 171 -3.46 -4.56 -11.20
CA ALA A 171 -4.37 -4.26 -10.09
C ALA A 171 -5.77 -4.86 -10.34
N VAL A 172 -6.31 -4.70 -11.56
CA VAL A 172 -7.61 -5.26 -11.96
C VAL A 172 -7.60 -6.79 -11.92
N TYR A 173 -6.46 -7.43 -12.21
CA TYR A 173 -6.30 -8.87 -12.05
C TYR A 173 -6.59 -9.31 -10.61
N TRP A 174 -6.01 -8.64 -9.59
CA TRP A 174 -6.25 -8.96 -8.18
C TRP A 174 -7.72 -8.78 -7.80
N LEU A 175 -8.37 -7.72 -8.29
CA LEU A 175 -9.78 -7.48 -8.06
C LEU A 175 -10.68 -8.60 -8.64
N LYS A 176 -10.38 -9.05 -9.87
CA LYS A 176 -11.17 -10.07 -10.58
C LYS A 176 -10.90 -11.48 -10.06
N GLU A 177 -9.62 -11.81 -9.90
CA GLU A 177 -9.19 -13.18 -9.62
C GLU A 177 -9.52 -13.58 -8.18
N PHE A 178 -9.37 -12.65 -7.24
CA PHE A 178 -9.57 -12.97 -5.83
C PHE A 178 -10.86 -12.42 -5.23
N GLY A 179 -11.58 -11.55 -5.94
CA GLY A 179 -12.84 -11.00 -5.47
C GLY A 179 -12.71 -10.01 -4.32
N VAL A 180 -11.51 -9.43 -4.10
CA VAL A 180 -11.28 -8.46 -3.02
C VAL A 180 -12.13 -7.20 -3.17
N ASP A 181 -12.39 -6.48 -2.09
CA ASP A 181 -13.31 -5.35 -2.04
C ASP A 181 -12.62 -4.01 -2.32
N GLY A 182 -11.36 -4.05 -2.69
CA GLY A 182 -10.60 -2.88 -3.09
C GLY A 182 -9.18 -2.88 -2.59
N PHE A 183 -8.61 -1.68 -2.48
CA PHE A 183 -7.19 -1.51 -2.22
C PHE A 183 -6.90 -0.42 -1.19
N ARG A 184 -5.87 -0.66 -0.38
CA ARG A 184 -5.05 0.40 0.18
C ARG A 184 -3.86 0.60 -0.75
N HIS A 185 -3.72 1.78 -1.28
CA HIS A 185 -2.65 2.12 -2.22
C HIS A 185 -1.47 2.73 -1.50
N ASP A 186 -0.31 2.08 -1.64
CA ASP A 186 0.96 2.55 -1.12
C ASP A 186 1.46 3.78 -1.90
N ALA A 187 2.09 4.71 -1.19
CA ALA A 187 2.85 5.83 -1.76
C ALA A 187 2.12 6.64 -2.84
N CYS A 188 0.81 6.88 -2.68
CA CYS A 188 -0.06 7.46 -3.73
C CYS A 188 0.45 8.76 -4.33
N LYS A 189 1.05 9.64 -3.52
CA LYS A 189 1.58 10.93 -4.00
C LYS A 189 2.74 10.80 -4.99
N HIS A 190 3.36 9.62 -5.07
CA HIS A 190 4.48 9.33 -5.96
C HIS A 190 4.04 8.78 -7.32
N VAL A 191 2.74 8.54 -7.50
CA VAL A 191 2.13 7.99 -8.73
C VAL A 191 1.35 9.08 -9.45
N ASN A 192 1.48 9.16 -10.77
CA ASN A 192 0.79 10.13 -11.60
C ASN A 192 -0.74 9.94 -11.53
N GLU A 193 -1.48 11.03 -11.65
CA GLU A 193 -2.95 11.02 -11.62
C GLU A 193 -3.57 10.18 -12.74
N GLU A 194 -2.91 10.07 -13.88
CA GLU A 194 -3.33 9.27 -15.01
C GLU A 194 -3.54 7.81 -14.62
N TYR A 195 -2.64 7.25 -13.81
CA TYR A 195 -2.77 5.89 -13.29
C TYR A 195 -4.05 5.75 -12.45
N TRP A 196 -4.31 6.66 -11.51
CA TRP A 196 -5.49 6.60 -10.63
C TRP A 196 -6.79 6.72 -11.41
N ARG A 197 -6.81 7.60 -12.43
CA ARG A 197 -7.98 7.77 -13.31
C ARG A 197 -8.27 6.50 -14.09
N GLU A 198 -7.25 5.93 -14.72
CA GLU A 198 -7.40 4.72 -15.52
C GLU A 198 -7.76 3.51 -14.64
N LEU A 199 -7.11 3.35 -13.48
CA LEU A 199 -7.44 2.28 -12.54
C LEU A 199 -8.91 2.36 -12.11
N THR A 200 -9.35 3.52 -11.63
CA THR A 200 -10.73 3.70 -11.17
C THR A 200 -11.74 3.49 -12.31
N HIS A 201 -11.41 3.96 -13.51
CA HIS A 201 -12.23 3.69 -14.69
C HIS A 201 -12.38 2.19 -14.95
N ARG A 202 -11.29 1.42 -14.98
CA ARG A 202 -11.35 -0.02 -15.23
C ARG A 202 -11.98 -0.80 -14.08
N MET A 203 -11.77 -0.39 -12.84
CA MET A 203 -12.47 -0.99 -11.70
C MET A 203 -13.98 -0.81 -11.81
N LYS A 204 -14.48 0.37 -12.20
CA LYS A 204 -15.90 0.62 -12.46
C LYS A 204 -16.44 -0.19 -13.62
N LEU A 205 -15.68 -0.42 -14.68
CA LEU A 205 -16.08 -1.31 -15.77
C LEU A 205 -16.12 -2.77 -15.32
N THR A 206 -15.26 -3.15 -14.38
CA THR A 206 -15.20 -4.51 -13.84
C THR A 206 -16.32 -4.79 -12.83
N ARG A 207 -16.65 -3.81 -12.01
CA ARG A 207 -17.74 -3.82 -11.00
C ARG A 207 -18.64 -2.60 -11.16
N PRO A 208 -19.60 -2.64 -12.09
CA PRO A 208 -20.47 -1.49 -12.38
C PRO A 208 -21.33 -1.05 -11.19
N GLU A 209 -21.62 -1.94 -10.25
CA GLU A 209 -22.38 -1.65 -9.03
C GLU A 209 -21.61 -0.75 -8.05
N GLY A 210 -20.29 -0.57 -8.27
CA GLY A 210 -19.46 0.32 -7.46
C GLY A 210 -19.13 -0.24 -6.07
N ASP A 211 -19.13 -1.56 -5.92
CA ASP A 211 -18.86 -2.28 -4.68
C ASP A 211 -17.36 -2.49 -4.42
N PHE A 212 -16.58 -1.42 -4.45
CA PHE A 212 -15.17 -1.43 -4.09
C PHE A 212 -14.80 -0.12 -3.39
N TYR A 213 -13.69 -0.16 -2.64
CA TYR A 213 -13.15 1.00 -1.95
C TYR A 213 -11.64 1.14 -2.18
N GLN A 214 -11.22 2.36 -2.48
CA GLN A 214 -9.81 2.71 -2.70
C GLN A 214 -9.37 3.77 -1.70
N ILE A 215 -8.47 3.39 -0.78
CA ILE A 215 -7.87 4.34 0.15
C ILE A 215 -6.38 4.50 -0.14
N GLY A 216 -5.91 5.74 -0.22
CA GLY A 216 -4.53 6.05 -0.50
C GLY A 216 -3.71 6.36 0.75
N GLU A 217 -2.43 6.05 0.69
CA GLU A 217 -1.47 6.55 1.65
C GLU A 217 -0.63 7.68 1.04
N SER A 218 -0.67 8.85 1.68
CA SER A 218 0.20 9.97 1.33
C SER A 218 0.49 10.82 2.56
N TYR A 219 1.76 11.16 2.74
CA TYR A 219 2.15 12.22 3.66
C TYR A 219 2.28 13.53 2.88
N GLY A 220 1.62 14.57 3.34
CA GLY A 220 1.67 15.87 2.69
C GLY A 220 0.63 16.85 3.21
N SER A 221 0.46 17.97 2.50
CA SER A 221 -0.57 18.92 2.86
C SER A 221 -1.97 18.35 2.59
N PRO A 222 -3.01 18.80 3.32
CA PRO A 222 -4.39 18.39 3.06
C PRO A 222 -4.82 18.63 1.61
N GLU A 223 -4.34 19.70 0.98
CA GLU A 223 -4.67 20.05 -0.41
C GLU A 223 -4.06 19.02 -1.39
N LEU A 224 -2.81 18.59 -1.17
CA LEU A 224 -2.20 17.57 -1.99
C LEU A 224 -2.96 16.24 -1.85
N MET A 225 -3.30 15.83 -0.63
CA MET A 225 -4.06 14.60 -0.41
C MET A 225 -5.46 14.69 -1.04
N ALA A 226 -6.14 15.83 -0.89
CA ALA A 226 -7.47 16.04 -1.45
C ALA A 226 -7.49 16.01 -2.99
N SER A 227 -6.38 16.38 -3.66
CA SER A 227 -6.32 16.35 -5.12
C SER A 227 -6.52 14.94 -5.70
N TYR A 228 -6.21 13.89 -4.94
CA TYR A 228 -6.41 12.51 -5.34
C TYR A 228 -7.80 11.94 -4.97
N VAL A 229 -8.58 12.64 -4.14
CA VAL A 229 -9.87 12.14 -3.63
C VAL A 229 -11.02 12.72 -4.46
N ASN A 230 -11.54 11.93 -5.35
CA ASN A 230 -12.71 12.28 -6.18
C ASN A 230 -13.29 11.03 -6.87
N SER A 231 -14.46 11.17 -7.46
CA SER A 231 -15.16 10.06 -8.12
C SER A 231 -14.44 9.44 -9.32
N GLY A 232 -13.36 10.03 -9.79
CA GLY A 232 -12.55 9.53 -10.91
C GLY A 232 -11.22 8.92 -10.48
N MET A 233 -10.88 8.98 -9.18
CA MET A 233 -9.61 8.47 -8.63
C MET A 233 -9.87 7.72 -7.32
N LEU A 234 -9.31 8.16 -6.20
CA LEU A 234 -9.45 7.48 -4.91
C LEU A 234 -10.73 7.91 -4.18
N ASP A 235 -11.29 7.00 -3.38
CA ASP A 235 -12.45 7.27 -2.53
C ASP A 235 -12.04 8.01 -1.25
N GLY A 236 -10.81 7.80 -0.77
CA GLY A 236 -10.29 8.45 0.42
C GLY A 236 -8.77 8.38 0.53
N GLN A 237 -8.24 9.04 1.54
CA GLN A 237 -6.85 9.00 1.97
C GLN A 237 -6.77 8.79 3.48
N PHE A 238 -5.65 8.29 4.00
CA PHE A 238 -5.36 8.38 5.42
C PHE A 238 -5.06 9.84 5.79
N ASP A 239 -5.76 10.36 6.79
CA ASP A 239 -5.55 11.73 7.26
C ASP A 239 -4.48 11.76 8.37
N PHE A 240 -3.23 11.77 7.95
CA PHE A 240 -2.09 11.83 8.88
C PHE A 240 -1.99 13.16 9.62
N ASN A 241 -2.56 14.25 9.10
CA ASN A 241 -2.59 15.52 9.82
C ASN A 241 -3.47 15.42 11.06
N VAL A 242 -4.62 14.73 10.95
CA VAL A 242 -5.48 14.42 12.10
C VAL A 242 -4.81 13.43 13.03
N PHE A 243 -4.14 12.40 12.53
CA PHE A 243 -3.41 11.42 13.32
C PHE A 243 -2.32 12.08 14.18
N ASP A 244 -1.48 12.92 13.60
CA ASP A 244 -0.38 13.60 14.27
C ASP A 244 -0.89 14.51 15.41
N GLU A 245 -1.94 15.28 15.11
CA GLU A 245 -2.53 16.18 16.13
C GLU A 245 -3.28 15.39 17.22
N ALA A 246 -3.98 14.32 16.88
CA ALA A 246 -4.63 13.44 17.85
C ALA A 246 -3.60 12.79 18.79
N THR A 247 -2.52 12.23 18.20
CA THR A 247 -1.42 11.63 18.97
C THR A 247 -0.80 12.66 19.92
N SER A 248 -0.54 13.88 19.45
CA SER A 248 0.00 14.97 20.27
C SER A 248 -0.95 15.37 21.38
N ALA A 249 -2.25 15.48 21.08
CA ALA A 249 -3.26 15.91 22.06
C ALA A 249 -3.48 14.86 23.18
N PHE A 250 -3.51 13.57 22.81
CA PHE A 250 -3.75 12.49 23.79
C PHE A 250 -2.50 12.13 24.59
N ASN A 251 -1.31 12.20 23.99
CA ASN A 251 -0.06 11.91 24.69
C ASN A 251 0.50 13.11 25.47
N GLY A 252 -0.08 14.29 25.30
CA GLY A 252 0.37 15.52 25.99
C GLY A 252 1.76 15.99 25.56
N VAL A 253 2.24 15.58 24.39
CA VAL A 253 3.54 15.96 23.85
C VAL A 253 3.42 17.09 22.83
N SER A 254 4.51 17.81 22.59
CA SER A 254 4.61 18.85 21.55
C SER A 254 3.54 19.95 21.60
N GLY A 255 2.97 20.24 22.79
CA GLY A 255 1.93 21.26 22.98
C GLY A 255 0.58 20.91 22.34
N GLY A 256 0.32 19.62 22.11
CA GLY A 256 -0.97 19.12 21.64
C GLY A 256 -2.12 19.49 22.59
N THR A 257 -3.23 19.94 22.02
CA THR A 257 -4.43 20.30 22.79
C THR A 257 -5.69 19.86 22.08
N MET A 258 -6.78 19.62 22.81
CA MET A 258 -8.08 19.30 22.21
C MET A 258 -8.59 20.42 21.29
N THR A 259 -8.23 21.67 21.55
CA THR A 259 -8.57 22.81 20.68
C THR A 259 -7.86 22.69 19.32
N ARG A 260 -6.57 22.34 19.31
CA ARG A 260 -5.83 22.13 18.06
C ARG A 260 -6.39 20.94 17.27
N LEU A 261 -6.66 19.82 17.95
CA LEU A 261 -7.29 18.66 17.33
C LEU A 261 -8.65 19.01 16.71
N SER A 262 -9.49 19.77 17.44
CA SER A 262 -10.78 20.24 16.90
C SER A 262 -10.59 21.13 15.66
N ASN A 263 -9.60 22.02 15.65
CA ASN A 263 -9.30 22.87 14.50
C ASN A 263 -8.84 22.05 13.28
N VAL A 264 -7.99 21.07 13.48
CA VAL A 264 -7.50 20.19 12.40
C VAL A 264 -8.64 19.35 11.83
N LEU A 265 -9.50 18.76 12.67
CA LEU A 265 -10.70 18.04 12.23
C LEU A 265 -11.64 18.93 11.40
N ASN A 266 -11.89 20.16 11.85
CA ASN A 266 -12.71 21.11 11.10
C ASN A 266 -12.07 21.53 9.75
N SER A 267 -10.74 21.65 9.70
CA SER A 267 -10.01 21.92 8.47
C SER A 267 -10.08 20.73 7.51
N SER A 268 -9.90 19.53 8.01
CA SER A 268 -10.03 18.27 7.26
C SER A 268 -11.41 18.16 6.61
N LEU A 269 -12.49 18.39 7.37
CA LEU A 269 -13.85 18.39 6.84
C LEU A 269 -14.08 19.44 5.74
N LYS A 270 -13.42 20.59 5.81
CA LYS A 270 -13.52 21.62 4.76
C LYS A 270 -12.78 21.24 3.49
N VAL A 271 -11.63 20.61 3.61
CA VAL A 271 -10.77 20.25 2.48
C VAL A 271 -11.30 19.00 1.76
N TYR A 272 -11.65 17.95 2.51
CA TYR A 272 -12.07 16.68 1.92
C TYR A 272 -13.59 16.61 1.67
N GLY A 273 -14.39 17.43 2.33
CA GLY A 273 -15.85 17.36 2.29
C GLY A 273 -16.41 16.24 3.20
N ALA A 274 -17.60 16.45 3.72
CA ALA A 274 -18.23 15.53 4.68
C ALA A 274 -18.74 14.23 4.03
N HIS A 275 -18.72 14.10 2.73
CA HIS A 275 -19.19 12.94 1.97
C HIS A 275 -18.07 11.97 1.59
N ASN A 276 -16.80 12.34 1.73
CA ASN A 276 -15.67 11.47 1.46
C ASN A 276 -15.33 10.65 2.71
N LEU A 277 -15.14 9.33 2.53
CA LEU A 277 -14.78 8.42 3.61
C LEU A 277 -13.27 8.40 3.80
N MET A 278 -12.76 9.36 4.55
CA MET A 278 -11.33 9.44 4.89
C MET A 278 -10.94 8.42 5.96
N GLY A 279 -9.71 7.91 5.88
CA GLY A 279 -9.15 7.02 6.88
C GLY A 279 -8.56 7.77 8.07
N TYR A 280 -9.19 7.63 9.24
CA TYR A 280 -8.59 8.09 10.49
C TYR A 280 -7.92 6.92 11.18
N VAL A 281 -6.63 7.04 11.44
CA VAL A 281 -5.81 5.97 11.99
C VAL A 281 -5.45 6.25 13.45
N SER A 282 -5.34 5.19 14.25
CA SER A 282 -4.84 5.25 15.63
C SER A 282 -3.38 4.78 15.74
N GLY A 283 -2.84 4.23 14.68
CA GLY A 283 -1.46 3.79 14.54
C GLY A 283 -1.16 3.43 13.09
N ASN A 284 0.13 3.35 12.77
CA ASN A 284 0.63 2.91 11.47
C ASN A 284 1.80 1.94 11.70
N HIS A 285 2.14 1.17 10.69
CA HIS A 285 3.26 0.22 10.73
C HIS A 285 4.59 0.85 10.34
#